data_7e60b218b1ee7a6c8bd15b75baf7f739
#
_entry.id   7e60b218b1ee7a6c8bd15b75baf7f739
#
_cell.length_a   1.000
_cell.length_b   1.000
_cell.length_c   1.000
_cell.angle_alpha   90.00
_cell.angle_beta   90.00
_cell.angle_gamma   90.00
#
_symmetry.space_group_name_H-M   'P 1'
#
loop_
_entity.id
_entity.type
_entity.pdbx_description
1 polymer ?
#
loop_
_entity_poly.entity_id
_entity_poly.type
_entity_poly.pdbx_seq_one_letter_code
_entity_poly.pdbx_strand_id
1 'polypeptide(L)'
;MIYFIVAISLILLSIRYDICEKTKGRNECYFVVLMVLILIAGLRWRVGGDTTRYLGTFYNDTPLLWDLTSDDLALGNKPLWRLLMSFIHTIGGRFFWIQIIESAFVNILLLKYIKKHCQFIFTCVFFYFISQYLLMNTEVMKAAFSIVICLYANDYFLEKRWIKAYMLIVIASLFHPQAIIVAITPLFLYLKINKTSLLILICSFFVGYAIQYSIGDYLDMLEYIGDDAIGDKLNSYSNSDYVESRSLKWQLWNTYPLIIYSIIGVYFFHKRPTDKLLRLQPFFVMGLIYQIMSLQVYIIYRIADAYKIYVLLFISYMVVSITKECLHVQKQLALFRSFVLFLPLLISLLFNTMIRNRVKYFPYTSVFNREIVAKRELYVHSEPMASYSVANRNQY
;
A
#
# COMPACT_ATOMS: atom_id res chain seq x y z
N MET A 1 -11.24 16.82 -9.32
CA MET A 1 -10.29 17.49 -10.27
C MET A 1 -8.83 17.25 -9.90
N ILE A 2 -8.36 17.54 -8.67
CA ILE A 2 -6.93 17.52 -8.31
C ILE A 2 -6.22 16.20 -8.64
N TYR A 3 -6.81 15.06 -8.33
CA TYR A 3 -6.19 13.75 -8.60
C TYR A 3 -5.99 13.49 -10.11
N PHE A 4 -6.92 13.94 -10.95
CA PHE A 4 -6.79 13.81 -12.41
C PHE A 4 -5.67 14.71 -12.95
N ILE A 5 -5.54 15.92 -12.43
CA ILE A 5 -4.45 16.84 -12.80
C ILE A 5 -3.10 16.19 -12.47
N VAL A 6 -2.95 15.63 -11.26
CA VAL A 6 -1.72 14.96 -10.86
C VAL A 6 -1.45 13.73 -11.73
N ALA A 7 -2.45 12.91 -12.01
CA ALA A 7 -2.30 11.72 -12.84
C ALA A 7 -1.84 12.10 -14.27
N ILE A 8 -2.47 13.09 -14.89
CA ILE A 8 -2.09 13.59 -16.22
C ILE A 8 -0.67 14.17 -16.20
N SER A 9 -0.34 14.97 -15.17
CA SER A 9 1.02 15.52 -15.01
C SER A 9 2.06 14.42 -14.90
N LEU A 10 1.80 13.36 -14.13
CA LEU A 10 2.70 12.22 -14.00
C LEU A 10 2.87 11.45 -15.31
N ILE A 11 1.81 11.31 -16.12
CA ILE A 11 1.90 10.72 -17.47
C ILE A 11 2.80 11.58 -18.36
N LEU A 12 2.60 12.89 -18.38
CA LEU A 12 3.43 13.80 -19.19
C LEU A 12 4.91 13.77 -18.76
N LEU A 13 5.17 13.72 -17.45
CA LEU A 13 6.52 13.58 -16.91
C LEU A 13 7.15 12.22 -17.25
N SER A 14 6.36 11.14 -17.21
CA SER A 14 6.78 9.81 -17.64
C SER A 14 7.17 9.80 -19.12
N ILE A 15 6.36 10.38 -19.99
CA ILE A 15 6.68 10.50 -21.41
C ILE A 15 7.98 11.30 -21.60
N ARG A 16 8.12 12.46 -20.94
CA ARG A 16 9.27 13.36 -21.09
C ARG A 16 10.57 12.73 -20.57
N TYR A 17 10.55 12.17 -19.38
CA TYR A 17 11.78 11.78 -18.67
C TYR A 17 12.08 10.28 -18.73
N ASP A 18 11.07 9.43 -18.76
CA ASP A 18 11.28 7.98 -18.74
C ASP A 18 11.27 7.39 -20.15
N ILE A 19 10.41 7.89 -21.06
CA ILE A 19 10.33 7.41 -22.45
C ILE A 19 11.28 8.18 -23.36
N CYS A 20 11.19 9.53 -23.37
CA CYS A 20 12.03 10.39 -24.22
C CYS A 20 13.42 10.69 -23.63
N GLU A 21 13.74 10.21 -22.43
CA GLU A 21 15.05 10.28 -21.76
C GLU A 21 15.61 11.69 -21.60
N LYS A 22 14.76 12.72 -21.54
CA LYS A 22 15.21 14.09 -21.28
C LYS A 22 15.75 14.19 -19.85
N THR A 23 16.89 14.86 -19.67
CA THR A 23 17.55 14.98 -18.36
C THR A 23 17.31 16.36 -17.71
N LYS A 24 17.20 17.41 -18.52
CA LYS A 24 17.04 18.79 -18.04
C LYS A 24 15.73 18.97 -17.26
N GLY A 25 15.82 19.39 -16.02
CA GLY A 25 14.67 19.61 -15.14
C GLY A 25 14.11 18.35 -14.47
N ARG A 26 14.77 17.19 -14.60
CA ARG A 26 14.27 15.93 -14.05
C ARG A 26 14.21 15.93 -12.51
N ASN A 27 15.25 16.44 -11.86
CA ASN A 27 15.31 16.47 -10.39
C ASN A 27 14.36 17.52 -9.81
N GLU A 28 14.22 18.65 -10.45
CA GLU A 28 13.28 19.71 -10.08
C GLU A 28 11.84 19.20 -10.17
N CYS A 29 11.47 18.56 -11.27
CA CYS A 29 10.15 17.95 -11.43
C CYS A 29 9.91 16.83 -10.40
N TYR A 30 10.93 16.01 -10.09
CA TYR A 30 10.82 15.00 -9.03
C TYR A 30 10.52 15.65 -7.68
N PHE A 31 11.21 16.72 -7.32
CA PHE A 31 10.98 17.43 -6.07
C PHE A 31 9.58 18.08 -6.04
N VAL A 32 9.14 18.72 -7.13
CA VAL A 32 7.79 19.28 -7.24
C VAL A 32 6.72 18.19 -7.05
N VAL A 33 6.88 17.05 -7.72
CA VAL A 33 5.96 15.91 -7.56
C VAL A 33 5.91 15.44 -6.10
N LEU A 34 7.07 15.27 -5.46
CA LEU A 34 7.14 14.90 -4.04
C LEU A 34 6.37 15.88 -3.16
N MET A 35 6.60 17.19 -3.34
CA MET A 35 5.92 18.23 -2.56
C MET A 35 4.41 18.23 -2.81
N VAL A 36 3.97 18.07 -4.05
CA VAL A 36 2.55 17.97 -4.40
C VAL A 36 1.88 16.78 -3.73
N LEU A 37 2.52 15.62 -3.74
CA LEU A 37 1.99 14.42 -3.07
C LEU A 37 1.89 14.63 -1.55
N ILE A 38 2.92 15.21 -0.93
CA ILE A 38 2.90 15.51 0.51
C ILE A 38 1.76 16.48 0.85
N LEU A 39 1.60 17.56 0.08
CA LEU A 39 0.61 18.58 0.37
C LEU A 39 -0.83 18.07 0.15
N ILE A 40 -1.09 17.31 -0.91
CA ILE A 40 -2.43 16.74 -1.17
C ILE A 40 -2.83 15.80 -0.04
N ALA A 41 -1.93 14.93 0.41
CA ALA A 41 -2.25 14.02 1.51
C ALA A 41 -2.26 14.72 2.87
N GLY A 42 -1.28 15.59 3.14
CA GLY A 42 -1.12 16.26 4.43
C GLY A 42 -2.20 17.30 4.74
N LEU A 43 -2.67 18.01 3.72
CA LEU A 43 -3.65 19.10 3.88
C LEU A 43 -5.10 18.67 3.59
N ARG A 44 -5.37 17.37 3.47
CA ARG A 44 -6.73 16.88 3.26
C ARG A 44 -7.62 17.09 4.48
N TRP A 45 -8.89 17.32 4.25
CA TRP A 45 -9.89 17.40 5.30
C TRP A 45 -10.94 16.29 5.13
N ARG A 46 -11.00 15.36 6.10
CA ARG A 46 -11.95 14.24 6.14
C ARG A 46 -12.04 13.41 4.84
N VAL A 47 -10.94 13.32 4.09
CA VAL A 47 -10.81 12.49 2.89
C VAL A 47 -10.22 11.13 3.28
N GLY A 48 -10.88 10.04 2.87
CA GLY A 48 -10.54 8.67 3.22
C GLY A 48 -11.53 8.07 4.23
N GLY A 49 -11.79 6.76 4.15
CA GLY A 49 -12.75 6.06 5.01
C GLY A 49 -12.35 6.11 6.48
N ASP A 50 -11.08 5.84 6.78
CA ASP A 50 -10.58 5.80 8.16
C ASP A 50 -10.18 7.18 8.73
N THR A 51 -10.16 8.23 7.91
CA THR A 51 -9.68 9.55 8.37
C THR A 51 -10.53 10.12 9.50
N THR A 52 -11.85 9.97 9.45
CA THR A 52 -12.77 10.42 10.53
C THR A 52 -12.54 9.66 11.82
N ARG A 53 -12.24 8.36 11.74
CA ARG A 53 -11.90 7.52 12.89
C ARG A 53 -10.58 7.97 13.52
N TYR A 54 -9.54 8.21 12.71
CA TYR A 54 -8.27 8.75 13.22
C TYR A 54 -8.44 10.12 13.87
N LEU A 55 -9.29 10.98 13.26
CA LEU A 55 -9.62 12.29 13.80
C LEU A 55 -10.30 12.15 15.19
N GLY A 56 -11.31 11.29 15.29
CA GLY A 56 -12.00 11.01 16.55
C GLY A 56 -11.05 10.48 17.64
N THR A 57 -10.24 9.47 17.29
CA THR A 57 -9.22 8.93 18.22
C THR A 57 -8.24 9.99 18.67
N PHE A 58 -7.82 10.91 17.79
CA PHE A 58 -6.89 11.97 18.18
C PHE A 58 -7.47 12.92 19.21
N TYR A 59 -8.71 13.38 19.04
CA TYR A 59 -9.29 14.38 19.93
C TYR A 59 -9.93 13.79 21.19
N ASN A 60 -10.46 12.56 21.14
CA ASN A 60 -11.22 11.97 22.24
C ASN A 60 -10.40 10.96 23.06
N ASP A 61 -9.54 10.16 22.40
CA ASP A 61 -8.94 8.98 23.03
C ASP A 61 -7.41 9.08 23.17
N THR A 62 -6.79 10.19 22.69
CA THR A 62 -5.33 10.33 22.76
C THR A 62 -4.94 11.06 24.04
N PRO A 63 -4.21 10.39 24.99
CA PRO A 63 -3.72 11.03 26.21
C PRO A 63 -2.60 12.04 25.90
N LEU A 64 -2.33 12.92 26.82
CA LEU A 64 -1.13 13.75 26.80
C LEU A 64 0.10 12.87 27.08
N LEU A 65 1.30 13.34 26.73
CA LEU A 65 2.52 12.53 26.88
C LEU A 65 2.77 12.04 28.32
N TRP A 66 2.43 12.86 29.32
CA TRP A 66 2.60 12.52 30.74
C TRP A 66 1.48 11.65 31.32
N ASP A 67 0.38 11.48 30.58
CA ASP A 67 -0.76 10.63 30.95
C ASP A 67 -0.70 9.25 30.27
N LEU A 68 0.36 8.98 29.51
CA LEU A 68 0.56 7.70 28.85
C LEU A 68 0.77 6.58 29.87
N THR A 69 0.03 5.50 29.68
CA THR A 69 0.13 4.28 30.52
C THR A 69 1.00 3.22 29.83
N SER A 70 1.36 2.16 30.57
CA SER A 70 2.03 0.99 30.03
C SER A 70 1.22 0.31 28.92
N ASP A 71 -0.11 0.30 29.06
CA ASP A 71 -1.02 -0.29 28.06
C ASP A 71 -1.01 0.51 26.75
N ASP A 72 -0.95 1.84 26.80
CA ASP A 72 -0.81 2.67 25.62
C ASP A 72 0.45 2.35 24.82
N LEU A 73 1.51 1.91 25.51
CA LEU A 73 2.80 1.55 24.92
C LEU A 73 2.94 0.06 24.59
N ALA A 74 1.92 -0.76 24.83
CA ALA A 74 1.91 -2.14 24.42
C ALA A 74 1.94 -2.28 22.88
N LEU A 75 2.59 -3.33 22.36
CA LEU A 75 2.76 -3.55 20.92
C LEU A 75 1.41 -3.59 20.16
N GLY A 76 0.37 -4.17 20.77
CA GLY A 76 -0.99 -4.19 20.21
C GLY A 76 -1.60 -2.81 19.96
N ASN A 77 -1.18 -1.80 20.76
CA ASN A 77 -1.63 -0.42 20.67
C ASN A 77 -0.77 0.47 19.76
N LYS A 78 0.24 -0.10 19.09
CA LYS A 78 1.13 0.57 18.12
C LYS A 78 1.84 1.76 18.77
N PRO A 79 2.80 1.51 19.68
CA PRO A 79 3.35 2.51 20.59
C PRO A 79 3.96 3.73 19.90
N LEU A 80 4.69 3.58 18.78
CA LEU A 80 5.25 4.75 18.08
C LEU A 80 4.18 5.62 17.43
N TRP A 81 3.09 5.01 16.94
CA TRP A 81 1.96 5.80 16.46
C TRP A 81 1.26 6.53 17.62
N ARG A 82 1.06 5.85 18.76
CA ARG A 82 0.44 6.43 19.95
C ARG A 82 1.28 7.60 20.47
N LEU A 83 2.60 7.41 20.59
CA LEU A 83 3.54 8.47 20.98
C LEU A 83 3.49 9.68 20.05
N LEU A 84 3.45 9.46 18.72
CA LEU A 84 3.32 10.55 17.75
C LEU A 84 2.03 11.36 17.97
N MET A 85 0.90 10.67 18.16
CA MET A 85 -0.39 11.32 18.40
C MET A 85 -0.36 12.10 19.73
N SER A 86 0.12 11.48 20.81
CA SER A 86 0.24 12.13 22.15
C SER A 86 1.17 13.33 22.13
N PHE A 87 2.29 13.24 21.41
CA PHE A 87 3.22 14.37 21.25
C PHE A 87 2.53 15.57 20.59
N ILE A 88 1.86 15.36 19.46
CA ILE A 88 1.16 16.44 18.75
C ILE A 88 0.01 17.00 19.60
N HIS A 89 -0.71 16.14 20.32
CA HIS A 89 -1.79 16.56 21.21
C HIS A 89 -1.26 17.42 22.37
N THR A 90 -0.15 17.02 22.99
CA THR A 90 0.49 17.70 24.11
C THR A 90 0.94 19.11 23.78
N ILE A 91 1.47 19.36 22.59
CA ILE A 91 1.89 20.69 22.14
C ILE A 91 0.71 21.54 21.62
N GLY A 92 -0.55 21.10 21.81
CA GLY A 92 -1.73 21.80 21.32
C GLY A 92 -1.89 21.75 19.79
N GLY A 93 -1.22 20.79 19.14
CA GLY A 93 -1.30 20.60 17.69
C GLY A 93 -2.66 20.05 17.26
N ARG A 94 -2.99 20.21 15.98
CA ARG A 94 -4.21 19.68 15.37
C ARG A 94 -3.91 18.42 14.58
N PHE A 95 -4.89 17.57 14.34
CA PHE A 95 -4.75 16.28 13.62
C PHE A 95 -4.08 16.43 12.26
N PHE A 96 -4.27 17.54 11.54
CA PHE A 96 -3.64 17.73 10.22
C PHE A 96 -2.09 17.74 10.28
N TRP A 97 -1.47 18.06 11.43
CA TRP A 97 -0.02 17.93 11.61
C TRP A 97 0.43 16.48 11.52
N ILE A 98 -0.37 15.55 12.07
CA ILE A 98 -0.11 14.11 11.94
C ILE A 98 -0.19 13.69 10.48
N GLN A 99 -1.18 14.21 9.73
CA GLN A 99 -1.33 13.93 8.30
C GLN A 99 -0.14 14.45 7.48
N ILE A 100 0.38 15.65 7.80
CA ILE A 100 1.57 16.21 7.15
C ILE A 100 2.80 15.36 7.47
N ILE A 101 3.03 15.02 8.74
CA ILE A 101 4.19 14.20 9.17
C ILE A 101 4.12 12.84 8.50
N GLU A 102 2.97 12.19 8.53
CA GLU A 102 2.77 10.89 7.89
C GLU A 102 3.03 10.97 6.38
N SER A 103 2.38 11.90 5.69
CA SER A 103 2.51 12.02 4.25
C SER A 103 3.94 12.40 3.83
N ALA A 104 4.62 13.25 4.61
CA ALA A 104 6.02 13.57 4.36
C ALA A 104 6.91 12.34 4.55
N PHE A 105 6.80 11.66 5.69
CA PHE A 105 7.60 10.47 5.98
C PHE A 105 7.41 9.38 4.92
N VAL A 106 6.17 9.03 4.64
CA VAL A 106 5.82 7.95 3.70
C VAL A 106 6.29 8.31 2.28
N ASN A 107 5.93 9.48 1.77
CA ASN A 107 6.24 9.83 0.38
C ASN A 107 7.73 10.14 0.17
N ILE A 108 8.44 10.75 1.13
CA ILE A 108 9.89 10.96 1.03
C ILE A 108 10.62 9.62 0.94
N LEU A 109 10.36 8.72 1.87
CA LEU A 109 11.04 7.43 1.91
C LEU A 109 10.67 6.57 0.70
N LEU A 110 9.39 6.52 0.34
CA LEU A 110 8.93 5.71 -0.79
C LEU A 110 9.48 6.22 -2.13
N LEU A 111 9.39 7.52 -2.40
CA LEU A 111 9.91 8.08 -3.65
C LEU A 111 11.44 7.96 -3.71
N LYS A 112 12.14 8.12 -2.58
CA LYS A 112 13.58 7.86 -2.49
C LYS A 112 13.90 6.40 -2.79
N TYR A 113 13.09 5.46 -2.29
CA TYR A 113 13.21 4.03 -2.59
C TYR A 113 13.00 3.74 -4.08
N ILE A 114 11.95 4.29 -4.67
CA ILE A 114 11.67 4.20 -6.12
C ILE A 114 12.87 4.75 -6.92
N LYS A 115 13.37 5.93 -6.58
CA LYS A 115 14.53 6.55 -7.25
C LYS A 115 15.79 5.68 -7.16
N LYS A 116 15.99 4.96 -6.05
CA LYS A 116 17.13 4.05 -5.85
C LYS A 116 17.04 2.83 -6.76
N HIS A 117 15.85 2.25 -6.94
CA HIS A 117 15.67 0.93 -7.55
C HIS A 117 15.08 0.96 -8.97
N CYS A 118 14.45 2.06 -9.38
CA CYS A 118 13.82 2.20 -10.68
C CYS A 118 14.47 3.32 -11.50
N GLN A 119 14.85 3.01 -12.74
CA GLN A 119 15.33 4.05 -13.69
C GLN A 119 14.17 4.89 -14.25
N PHE A 120 12.94 4.34 -14.27
CA PHE A 120 11.72 4.96 -14.79
C PHE A 120 10.87 5.51 -13.65
N ILE A 121 11.38 6.57 -13.03
CA ILE A 121 10.87 7.09 -11.74
C ILE A 121 9.42 7.57 -11.88
N PHE A 122 9.12 8.40 -12.90
CA PHE A 122 7.80 9.02 -13.04
C PHE A 122 6.72 8.00 -13.41
N THR A 123 7.06 6.99 -14.21
CA THR A 123 6.17 5.89 -14.50
C THR A 123 5.83 5.09 -13.24
N CYS A 124 6.83 4.80 -12.41
CA CYS A 124 6.61 4.09 -11.15
C CYS A 124 5.80 4.93 -10.15
N VAL A 125 6.08 6.23 -10.04
CA VAL A 125 5.30 7.15 -9.21
C VAL A 125 3.87 7.29 -9.72
N PHE A 126 3.64 7.27 -11.04
CA PHE A 126 2.30 7.23 -11.61
C PHE A 126 1.53 5.97 -11.17
N PHE A 127 2.13 4.78 -11.28
CA PHE A 127 1.48 3.54 -10.82
C PHE A 127 1.26 3.54 -9.30
N TYR A 128 2.20 4.04 -8.52
CA TYR A 128 2.00 4.25 -7.08
C TYR A 128 0.82 5.17 -6.81
N PHE A 129 0.75 6.32 -7.49
CA PHE A 129 -0.29 7.31 -7.30
C PHE A 129 -1.69 6.75 -7.55
N ILE A 130 -1.88 6.00 -8.64
CA ILE A 130 -3.20 5.47 -8.98
C ILE A 130 -3.60 4.22 -8.19
N SER A 131 -2.64 3.48 -7.59
CA SER A 131 -2.92 2.19 -6.94
C SER A 131 -2.80 2.20 -5.42
N GLN A 132 -1.83 2.95 -4.85
CA GLN A 132 -1.47 2.85 -3.44
C GLN A 132 -1.51 4.17 -2.68
N TYR A 133 -1.33 5.29 -3.36
CA TYR A 133 -1.14 6.60 -2.73
C TYR A 133 -2.30 6.97 -1.80
N LEU A 134 -3.54 6.90 -2.28
CA LEU A 134 -4.70 7.23 -1.45
C LEU A 134 -4.85 6.23 -0.31
N LEU A 135 -4.72 4.94 -0.56
CA LEU A 135 -4.80 3.91 0.46
C LEU A 135 -3.79 4.16 1.58
N MET A 136 -2.50 4.31 1.25
CA MET A 136 -1.44 4.47 2.24
C MET A 136 -1.59 5.74 3.05
N ASN A 137 -1.90 6.85 2.40
CA ASN A 137 -1.95 8.16 3.07
C ASN A 137 -3.30 8.47 3.72
N THR A 138 -4.37 7.66 3.55
CA THR A 138 -5.70 7.98 4.10
C THR A 138 -6.32 6.85 4.91
N GLU A 139 -6.21 5.60 4.46
CA GLU A 139 -6.86 4.45 5.11
C GLU A 139 -5.91 3.74 6.10
N VAL A 140 -4.68 3.47 5.67
CA VAL A 140 -3.75 2.64 6.45
C VAL A 140 -2.54 3.43 6.97
N MET A 141 -2.74 4.65 7.45
CA MET A 141 -1.68 5.59 7.87
C MET A 141 -0.62 4.94 8.79
N LYS A 142 -1.05 4.21 9.82
CA LYS A 142 -0.14 3.50 10.75
C LYS A 142 0.70 2.45 10.04
N ALA A 143 0.04 1.66 9.17
CA ALA A 143 0.71 0.62 8.41
C ALA A 143 1.62 1.20 7.33
N ALA A 144 1.32 2.38 6.78
CA ALA A 144 2.15 3.03 5.78
C ALA A 144 3.55 3.37 6.31
N PHE A 145 3.67 3.86 7.57
CA PHE A 145 4.98 3.99 8.23
C PHE A 145 5.73 2.66 8.25
N SER A 146 5.05 1.61 8.69
CA SER A 146 5.61 0.26 8.79
C SER A 146 6.07 -0.26 7.43
N ILE A 147 5.23 -0.13 6.39
CA ILE A 147 5.52 -0.58 5.03
C ILE A 147 6.78 0.07 4.48
N VAL A 148 6.90 1.40 4.57
CA VAL A 148 8.07 2.08 4.00
C VAL A 148 9.36 1.74 4.74
N ILE A 149 9.32 1.51 6.07
CA ILE A 149 10.48 1.05 6.83
C ILE A 149 10.87 -0.37 6.39
N CYS A 150 9.90 -1.27 6.19
CA CYS A 150 10.14 -2.63 5.73
C CYS A 150 10.79 -2.70 4.33
N LEU A 151 10.55 -1.73 3.44
CA LEU A 151 11.24 -1.66 2.15
C LEU A 151 12.77 -1.56 2.35
N TYR A 152 13.22 -0.75 3.31
CA TYR A 152 14.65 -0.61 3.62
C TYR A 152 15.19 -1.82 4.40
N ALA A 153 14.37 -2.47 5.24
CA ALA A 153 14.76 -3.74 5.86
C ALA A 153 15.03 -4.83 4.81
N ASN A 154 14.19 -4.89 3.76
CA ASN A 154 14.38 -5.81 2.64
C ASN A 154 15.68 -5.55 1.87
N ASP A 155 16.08 -4.29 1.70
CA ASP A 155 17.39 -3.95 1.12
C ASP A 155 18.54 -4.50 1.97
N TYR A 156 18.46 -4.36 3.30
CA TYR A 156 19.47 -4.92 4.20
C TYR A 156 19.51 -6.44 4.19
N PHE A 157 18.39 -7.13 3.98
CA PHE A 157 18.39 -8.58 3.77
C PHE A 157 19.15 -8.97 2.50
N LEU A 158 18.97 -8.24 1.39
CA LEU A 158 19.74 -8.46 0.16
C LEU A 158 21.23 -8.19 0.34
N GLU A 159 21.60 -7.27 1.23
CA GLU A 159 22.98 -6.95 1.58
C GLU A 159 23.57 -7.89 2.65
N LYS A 160 22.79 -8.89 3.13
CA LYS A 160 23.13 -9.80 4.24
C LYS A 160 23.45 -9.08 5.56
N ARG A 161 22.91 -7.88 5.75
CA ARG A 161 23.07 -7.05 6.96
C ARG A 161 21.90 -7.32 7.92
N TRP A 162 21.84 -8.55 8.42
CA TRP A 162 20.70 -9.11 9.17
C TRP A 162 20.30 -8.28 10.36
N ILE A 163 21.25 -7.88 11.22
CA ILE A 163 20.98 -7.09 12.43
C ILE A 163 20.23 -5.80 12.05
N LYS A 164 20.70 -5.06 11.04
CA LYS A 164 20.04 -3.82 10.62
C LYS A 164 18.64 -4.07 10.06
N ALA A 165 18.45 -5.15 9.31
CA ALA A 165 17.14 -5.54 8.79
C ALA A 165 16.15 -5.81 9.93
N TYR A 166 16.55 -6.64 10.90
CA TYR A 166 15.68 -6.96 12.04
C TYR A 166 15.42 -5.75 12.95
N MET A 167 16.41 -4.88 13.18
CA MET A 167 16.18 -3.62 13.91
C MET A 167 15.12 -2.75 13.23
N LEU A 168 15.15 -2.62 11.90
CA LEU A 168 14.12 -1.88 11.17
C LEU A 168 12.75 -2.56 11.27
N ILE A 169 12.69 -3.89 11.26
CA ILE A 169 11.43 -4.62 11.44
C ILE A 169 10.86 -4.37 12.84
N VAL A 170 11.69 -4.37 13.87
CA VAL A 170 11.25 -4.02 15.24
C VAL A 170 10.67 -2.60 15.25
N ILE A 171 11.38 -1.61 14.70
CA ILE A 171 10.87 -0.23 14.61
C ILE A 171 9.55 -0.18 13.81
N ALA A 172 9.47 -0.89 12.69
CA ALA A 172 8.27 -0.94 11.86
C ALA A 172 7.08 -1.57 12.62
N SER A 173 7.34 -2.61 13.45
CA SER A 173 6.30 -3.29 14.24
C SER A 173 5.72 -2.41 15.34
N LEU A 174 6.51 -1.46 15.87
CA LEU A 174 6.03 -0.46 16.83
C LEU A 174 5.05 0.56 16.18
N PHE A 175 5.08 0.74 14.87
CA PHE A 175 4.03 1.47 14.14
C PHE A 175 2.85 0.56 13.79
N HIS A 176 3.12 -0.67 13.34
CA HIS A 176 2.09 -1.64 13.01
C HIS A 176 2.61 -3.09 13.09
N PRO A 177 1.98 -3.97 13.92
CA PRO A 177 2.46 -5.33 14.17
C PRO A 177 2.62 -6.21 12.92
N GLN A 178 1.90 -5.94 11.84
CA GLN A 178 2.04 -6.68 10.58
C GLN A 178 3.48 -6.72 10.03
N ALA A 179 4.34 -5.77 10.41
CA ALA A 179 5.74 -5.75 9.98
C ALA A 179 6.52 -6.99 10.43
N ILE A 180 6.11 -7.64 11.50
CA ILE A 180 6.77 -8.87 12.03
C ILE A 180 6.82 -9.94 10.94
N ILE A 181 5.81 -10.01 10.07
CA ILE A 181 5.79 -11.00 8.97
C ILE A 181 6.96 -10.81 8.00
N VAL A 182 7.47 -9.59 7.86
CA VAL A 182 8.64 -9.34 7.00
C VAL A 182 9.90 -10.02 7.54
N ALA A 183 9.93 -10.40 8.81
CA ALA A 183 11.05 -11.13 9.42
C ALA A 183 11.31 -12.51 8.77
N ILE A 184 10.31 -13.13 8.13
CA ILE A 184 10.46 -14.41 7.42
C ILE A 184 11.04 -14.24 6.00
N THR A 185 11.20 -13.02 5.50
CA THR A 185 11.72 -12.71 4.16
C THR A 185 13.01 -13.46 3.81
N PRO A 186 13.99 -13.65 4.72
CA PRO A 186 15.21 -14.39 4.42
C PRO A 186 14.99 -15.79 3.83
N LEU A 187 13.91 -16.47 4.22
CA LEU A 187 13.57 -17.80 3.72
C LEU A 187 13.22 -17.82 2.25
N PHE A 188 12.86 -16.67 1.69
CA PHE A 188 12.36 -16.52 0.31
C PHE A 188 13.32 -15.80 -0.62
N LEU A 189 14.54 -15.41 -0.14
CA LEU A 189 15.51 -14.67 -0.96
C LEU A 189 16.04 -15.45 -2.17
N TYR A 190 15.82 -16.75 -2.22
CA TYR A 190 16.17 -17.60 -3.36
C TYR A 190 15.13 -17.57 -4.49
N LEU A 191 13.95 -17.02 -4.27
CA LEU A 191 12.89 -16.97 -5.28
C LEU A 191 13.33 -16.11 -6.48
N LYS A 192 13.15 -16.69 -7.67
CA LYS A 192 13.44 -16.03 -8.96
C LYS A 192 12.23 -16.18 -9.87
N ILE A 193 12.13 -15.32 -10.86
CA ILE A 193 11.10 -15.44 -11.89
C ILE A 193 11.46 -16.62 -12.80
N ASN A 194 10.86 -17.78 -12.56
CA ASN A 194 11.09 -19.03 -13.29
C ASN A 194 9.86 -19.96 -13.18
N LYS A 195 9.92 -21.14 -13.82
CA LYS A 195 8.84 -22.13 -13.81
C LYS A 195 8.50 -22.62 -12.38
N THR A 196 9.50 -22.76 -11.51
CA THR A 196 9.31 -23.17 -10.11
C THR A 196 8.49 -22.16 -9.34
N SER A 197 8.79 -20.87 -9.49
CA SER A 197 8.01 -19.81 -8.82
C SER A 197 6.61 -19.67 -9.40
N LEU A 198 6.39 -19.97 -10.67
CA LEU A 198 5.05 -20.06 -11.23
C LEU A 198 4.25 -21.20 -10.58
N LEU A 199 4.88 -22.37 -10.39
CA LEU A 199 4.25 -23.47 -9.68
C LEU A 199 3.93 -23.10 -8.24
N ILE A 200 4.85 -22.44 -7.52
CA ILE A 200 4.62 -21.95 -6.15
C ILE A 200 3.43 -21.00 -6.11
N LEU A 201 3.31 -20.10 -7.09
CA LEU A 201 2.17 -19.17 -7.21
C LEU A 201 0.84 -19.92 -7.40
N ILE A 202 0.83 -20.95 -8.24
CA ILE A 202 -0.37 -21.78 -8.44
C ILE A 202 -0.69 -22.53 -7.14
N CYS A 203 0.33 -23.13 -6.50
CA CYS A 203 0.14 -23.84 -5.22
C CYS A 203 -0.35 -22.89 -4.11
N SER A 204 0.10 -21.63 -4.09
CA SER A 204 -0.34 -20.64 -3.09
C SER A 204 -1.84 -20.34 -3.16
N PHE A 205 -2.47 -20.49 -4.32
CA PHE A 205 -3.93 -20.42 -4.46
C PHE A 205 -4.61 -21.54 -3.66
N PHE A 206 -4.14 -22.77 -3.80
CA PHE A 206 -4.70 -23.93 -3.07
C PHE A 206 -4.38 -23.88 -1.59
N VAL A 207 -3.18 -23.41 -1.22
CA VAL A 207 -2.81 -23.19 0.19
C VAL A 207 -3.72 -22.14 0.83
N GLY A 208 -3.97 -21.02 0.15
CA GLY A 208 -4.92 -20.00 0.63
C GLY A 208 -6.31 -20.57 0.83
N TYR A 209 -6.77 -21.42 -0.08
CA TYR A 209 -8.06 -22.10 0.01
C TYR A 209 -8.11 -23.05 1.21
N ALA A 210 -7.06 -23.85 1.44
CA ALA A 210 -6.96 -24.73 2.61
C ALA A 210 -6.97 -23.94 3.93
N ILE A 211 -6.20 -22.84 4.01
CA ILE A 211 -6.18 -21.96 5.19
C ILE A 211 -7.58 -21.37 5.46
N GLN A 212 -8.31 -20.96 4.43
CA GLN A 212 -9.67 -20.43 4.59
C GLN A 212 -10.61 -21.41 5.28
N TYR A 213 -10.54 -22.70 4.92
CA TYR A 213 -11.35 -23.74 5.56
C TYR A 213 -10.94 -24.03 7.01
N SER A 214 -9.66 -23.92 7.32
CA SER A 214 -9.13 -24.22 8.65
C SER A 214 -9.12 -23.02 9.58
N ILE A 215 -9.35 -21.78 9.05
CA ILE A 215 -9.18 -20.56 9.85
C ILE A 215 -10.20 -20.45 10.98
N GLY A 216 -11.43 -20.98 10.77
CA GLY A 216 -12.46 -21.07 11.81
C GLY A 216 -11.98 -21.92 13.00
N ASP A 217 -11.52 -23.12 12.73
CA ASP A 217 -11.04 -24.05 13.76
C ASP A 217 -9.82 -23.48 14.50
N TYR A 218 -8.92 -22.77 13.81
CA TYR A 218 -7.77 -22.08 14.44
C TYR A 218 -8.18 -20.87 15.27
N LEU A 219 -9.19 -20.12 14.86
CA LEU A 219 -9.71 -18.99 15.62
C LEU A 219 -10.39 -19.48 16.91
N ASP A 220 -11.19 -20.53 16.83
CA ASP A 220 -11.82 -21.17 18.00
C ASP A 220 -10.77 -21.73 18.96
N MET A 221 -9.69 -22.33 18.45
CA MET A 221 -8.58 -22.82 19.28
C MET A 221 -7.79 -21.68 19.94
N LEU A 222 -7.58 -20.56 19.26
CA LEU A 222 -6.90 -19.37 19.80
C LEU A 222 -7.76 -18.65 20.84
N GLU A 223 -9.08 -18.64 20.67
CA GLU A 223 -10.04 -18.12 21.66
C GLU A 223 -9.96 -18.91 22.97
N TYR A 224 -9.74 -20.22 22.88
CA TYR A 224 -9.59 -21.10 24.06
C TYR A 224 -8.26 -20.92 24.82
N ILE A 225 -7.21 -20.41 24.14
CA ILE A 225 -5.85 -20.24 24.70
C ILE A 225 -5.56 -18.77 25.05
N GLY A 226 -6.34 -17.81 24.54
CA GLY A 226 -6.03 -16.40 24.54
C GLY A 226 -6.61 -15.60 25.69
N ASP A 227 -5.92 -14.52 26.02
CA ASP A 227 -6.36 -13.43 26.87
C ASP A 227 -7.62 -12.78 26.29
N ASP A 228 -8.59 -12.35 27.09
CA ASP A 228 -9.91 -11.81 26.68
C ASP A 228 -9.79 -10.71 25.59
N ALA A 229 -8.73 -9.89 25.65
CA ALA A 229 -8.48 -8.83 24.66
C ALA A 229 -8.08 -9.36 23.26
N ILE A 230 -7.55 -10.56 23.14
CA ILE A 230 -7.22 -11.24 21.89
C ILE A 230 -8.49 -11.92 21.37
N GLY A 231 -9.27 -12.55 22.23
CA GLY A 231 -10.55 -13.17 21.91
C GLY A 231 -11.53 -12.17 21.30
N ASP A 232 -11.73 -10.99 21.90
CA ASP A 232 -12.61 -9.93 21.38
C ASP A 232 -12.17 -9.42 19.99
N LYS A 233 -10.88 -9.31 19.75
CA LYS A 233 -10.36 -8.95 18.41
C LYS A 233 -10.56 -10.06 17.40
N LEU A 234 -10.33 -11.30 17.76
CA LEU A 234 -10.55 -12.46 16.91
C LEU A 234 -12.02 -12.62 16.57
N ASN A 235 -12.92 -12.50 17.55
CA ASN A 235 -14.38 -12.48 17.35
C ASN A 235 -14.84 -11.34 16.44
N SER A 236 -14.25 -10.14 16.57
CA SER A 236 -14.55 -9.03 15.65
C SER A 236 -14.07 -9.29 14.23
N TYR A 237 -13.04 -10.10 14.04
CA TYR A 237 -12.56 -10.52 12.72
C TYR A 237 -13.34 -11.71 12.16
N SER A 238 -13.74 -12.69 12.98
CA SER A 238 -14.53 -13.85 12.56
C SER A 238 -15.95 -13.44 12.13
N ASN A 239 -16.54 -12.46 12.80
CA ASN A 239 -17.88 -11.93 12.50
C ASN A 239 -17.88 -10.78 11.47
N SER A 240 -16.72 -10.41 10.92
CA SER A 240 -16.61 -9.35 9.92
C SER A 240 -16.52 -9.93 8.50
N ASP A 241 -16.86 -9.10 7.49
CA ASP A 241 -16.70 -9.39 6.05
C ASP A 241 -15.28 -9.90 5.66
N TYR A 242 -14.32 -9.90 6.61
CA TYR A 242 -12.96 -10.38 6.42
C TYR A 242 -12.82 -11.89 6.29
N VAL A 243 -13.80 -12.66 6.82
CA VAL A 243 -13.83 -14.13 6.77
C VAL A 243 -14.87 -14.63 5.77
N GLU A 244 -15.74 -13.74 5.26
CA GLU A 244 -16.77 -14.13 4.31
C GLU A 244 -16.18 -14.82 3.07
N SER A 245 -16.55 -16.06 2.84
CA SER A 245 -16.07 -16.86 1.72
C SER A 245 -16.53 -16.26 0.40
N ARG A 246 -15.62 -15.66 -0.33
CA ARG A 246 -15.92 -15.13 -1.67
C ARG A 246 -16.16 -16.25 -2.65
N SER A 247 -17.15 -16.11 -3.52
CA SER A 247 -17.47 -17.13 -4.52
C SER A 247 -16.24 -17.52 -5.36
N LEU A 248 -16.10 -18.81 -5.68
CA LEU A 248 -15.03 -19.31 -6.54
C LEU A 248 -14.92 -18.52 -7.86
N LYS A 249 -16.07 -18.14 -8.44
CA LYS A 249 -16.13 -17.30 -9.63
C LYS A 249 -15.42 -15.96 -9.42
N TRP A 250 -15.63 -15.32 -8.29
CA TRP A 250 -14.97 -14.06 -7.96
C TRP A 250 -13.47 -14.24 -7.77
N GLN A 251 -13.05 -15.32 -7.09
CA GLN A 251 -11.64 -15.66 -6.88
C GLN A 251 -10.91 -15.89 -8.21
N LEU A 252 -11.49 -16.70 -9.10
CA LEU A 252 -10.94 -16.98 -10.43
C LEU A 252 -10.85 -15.71 -11.28
N TRP A 253 -11.85 -14.83 -11.20
CA TRP A 253 -11.83 -13.56 -11.93
C TRP A 253 -10.74 -12.62 -11.43
N ASN A 254 -10.33 -12.73 -10.17
CA ASN A 254 -9.29 -11.91 -9.54
C ASN A 254 -7.89 -12.55 -9.56
N THR A 255 -7.65 -13.62 -10.30
CA THR A 255 -6.32 -14.24 -10.46
C THR A 255 -5.34 -13.43 -11.33
N TYR A 256 -5.60 -12.12 -11.51
CA TYR A 256 -4.71 -11.23 -12.26
C TYR A 256 -3.22 -11.26 -11.83
N PRO A 257 -2.83 -11.61 -10.58
CA PRO A 257 -1.42 -11.76 -10.21
C PRO A 257 -0.71 -12.85 -11.03
N LEU A 258 -1.39 -13.94 -11.37
CA LEU A 258 -0.84 -14.97 -12.27
C LEU A 258 -0.62 -14.44 -13.67
N ILE A 259 -1.53 -13.62 -14.18
CA ILE A 259 -1.42 -12.97 -15.49
C ILE A 259 -0.22 -12.01 -15.49
N ILE A 260 -0.09 -11.16 -14.45
CA ILE A 260 1.05 -10.25 -14.29
C ILE A 260 2.37 -11.04 -14.26
N TYR A 261 2.43 -12.10 -13.47
CA TYR A 261 3.63 -12.94 -13.39
C TYR A 261 3.99 -13.54 -14.75
N SER A 262 3.01 -14.10 -15.46
CA SER A 262 3.22 -14.74 -16.76
C SER A 262 3.71 -13.74 -17.81
N ILE A 263 3.11 -12.55 -17.88
CA ILE A 263 3.51 -11.50 -18.82
C ILE A 263 4.95 -11.03 -18.51
N ILE A 264 5.27 -10.77 -17.25
CA ILE A 264 6.61 -10.34 -16.84
C ILE A 264 7.62 -11.47 -17.06
N GLY A 265 7.26 -12.71 -16.73
CA GLY A 265 8.11 -13.88 -16.93
C GLY A 265 8.47 -14.10 -18.39
N VAL A 266 7.49 -14.02 -19.30
CA VAL A 266 7.72 -14.12 -20.75
C VAL A 266 8.58 -12.96 -21.23
N TYR A 267 8.29 -11.73 -20.79
CA TYR A 267 9.08 -10.58 -21.17
C TYR A 267 10.55 -10.73 -20.73
N PHE A 268 10.81 -11.17 -19.49
CA PHE A 268 12.17 -11.35 -18.96
C PHE A 268 12.90 -12.55 -19.53
N PHE A 269 12.19 -13.53 -20.06
CA PHE A 269 12.80 -14.62 -20.82
C PHE A 269 13.42 -14.11 -22.14
N HIS A 270 12.76 -13.16 -22.81
CA HIS A 270 13.25 -12.58 -24.06
C HIS A 270 14.22 -11.41 -23.85
N LYS A 271 14.09 -10.69 -22.75
CA LYS A 271 14.88 -9.48 -22.46
C LYS A 271 15.36 -9.51 -21.01
N ARG A 272 16.67 -9.50 -20.85
CA ARG A 272 17.29 -9.46 -19.50
C ARG A 272 17.11 -8.08 -18.87
N PRO A 273 16.44 -7.95 -17.73
CA PRO A 273 16.31 -6.69 -17.01
C PRO A 273 17.64 -6.27 -16.37
N THR A 274 17.68 -5.04 -15.83
CA THR A 274 18.86 -4.53 -15.13
C THR A 274 19.15 -5.37 -13.86
N ASP A 275 20.43 -5.52 -13.51
CA ASP A 275 20.84 -6.27 -12.31
C ASP A 275 20.20 -5.72 -11.03
N LYS A 276 19.96 -4.40 -10.97
CA LYS A 276 19.26 -3.77 -9.84
C LYS A 276 17.85 -4.34 -9.66
N LEU A 277 17.10 -4.48 -10.74
CA LEU A 277 15.75 -5.01 -10.71
C LEU A 277 15.76 -6.52 -10.45
N LEU A 278 16.71 -7.25 -11.06
CA LEU A 278 16.85 -8.69 -10.85
C LEU A 278 17.08 -9.04 -9.36
N ARG A 279 17.78 -8.20 -8.62
CA ARG A 279 17.97 -8.41 -7.17
C ARG A 279 16.67 -8.35 -6.37
N LEU A 280 15.64 -7.68 -6.89
CA LEU A 280 14.33 -7.52 -6.24
C LEU A 280 13.32 -8.63 -6.59
N GLN A 281 13.69 -9.61 -7.43
CA GLN A 281 12.81 -10.72 -7.83
C GLN A 281 12.14 -11.45 -6.65
N PRO A 282 12.85 -11.77 -5.54
CA PRO A 282 12.22 -12.45 -4.42
C PRO A 282 11.00 -11.70 -3.90
N PHE A 283 11.13 -10.38 -3.72
CA PHE A 283 10.06 -9.55 -3.17
C PHE A 283 8.88 -9.38 -4.15
N PHE A 284 9.18 -9.34 -5.46
CA PHE A 284 8.15 -9.35 -6.48
C PHE A 284 7.33 -10.65 -6.43
N VAL A 285 8.01 -11.80 -6.37
CA VAL A 285 7.33 -13.10 -6.28
C VAL A 285 6.53 -13.24 -4.99
N MET A 286 7.12 -12.85 -3.84
CA MET A 286 6.42 -12.82 -2.54
C MET A 286 5.16 -11.93 -2.59
N GLY A 287 5.28 -10.74 -3.18
CA GLY A 287 4.14 -9.84 -3.33
C GLY A 287 2.97 -10.47 -4.07
N LEU A 288 3.26 -11.23 -5.13
CA LEU A 288 2.24 -11.94 -5.89
C LEU A 288 1.68 -13.16 -5.14
N ILE A 289 2.53 -13.91 -4.41
CA ILE A 289 2.09 -15.02 -3.56
C ILE A 289 1.07 -14.52 -2.53
N TYR A 290 1.41 -13.48 -1.76
CA TYR A 290 0.49 -12.90 -0.77
C TYR A 290 -0.78 -12.33 -1.41
N GLN A 291 -0.67 -11.77 -2.60
CA GLN A 291 -1.80 -11.24 -3.34
C GLN A 291 -2.77 -12.35 -3.79
N ILE A 292 -2.25 -13.50 -4.22
CA ILE A 292 -3.06 -14.67 -4.56
C ILE A 292 -3.71 -15.28 -3.31
N MET A 293 -2.96 -15.46 -2.23
CA MET A 293 -3.50 -15.98 -0.97
C MET A 293 -4.57 -15.06 -0.37
N SER A 294 -4.47 -13.76 -0.59
CA SER A 294 -5.47 -12.77 -0.13
C SER A 294 -6.82 -12.87 -0.84
N LEU A 295 -6.92 -13.64 -1.93
CA LEU A 295 -8.19 -13.90 -2.60
C LEU A 295 -9.10 -14.78 -1.75
N GLN A 296 -8.52 -15.68 -0.95
CA GLN A 296 -9.22 -16.56 -0.03
C GLN A 296 -9.24 -16.00 1.39
N VAL A 297 -8.07 -15.59 1.89
CA VAL A 297 -7.90 -15.09 3.25
C VAL A 297 -7.65 -13.59 3.19
N TYR A 298 -8.69 -12.79 3.34
CA TYR A 298 -8.63 -11.34 3.11
C TYR A 298 -7.60 -10.62 3.99
N ILE A 299 -7.37 -11.07 5.22
CA ILE A 299 -6.39 -10.45 6.12
C ILE A 299 -4.97 -10.43 5.53
N ILE A 300 -4.64 -11.41 4.65
CA ILE A 300 -3.34 -11.49 3.95
C ILE A 300 -3.15 -10.31 2.99
N TYR A 301 -4.23 -9.65 2.55
CA TYR A 301 -4.15 -8.44 1.72
C TYR A 301 -3.27 -7.35 2.35
N ARG A 302 -3.33 -7.21 3.67
CA ARG A 302 -2.51 -6.24 4.41
C ARG A 302 -1.02 -6.56 4.34
N ILE A 303 -0.68 -7.84 4.26
CA ILE A 303 0.71 -8.30 4.08
C ILE A 303 1.15 -8.04 2.64
N ALA A 304 0.28 -8.35 1.67
CA ALA A 304 0.54 -8.11 0.26
C ALA A 304 0.87 -6.64 -0.02
N ASP A 305 0.25 -5.69 0.70
CA ASP A 305 0.52 -4.26 0.56
C ASP A 305 1.99 -3.89 0.85
N ALA A 306 2.66 -4.59 1.78
CA ALA A 306 4.07 -4.37 2.07
C ALA A 306 4.99 -4.70 0.88
N TYR A 307 4.54 -5.57 -0.03
CA TYR A 307 5.32 -6.01 -1.19
C TYR A 307 4.83 -5.42 -2.52
N LYS A 308 3.73 -4.70 -2.52
CA LYS A 308 3.09 -4.19 -3.74
C LYS A 308 3.97 -3.23 -4.53
N ILE A 309 4.83 -2.47 -3.85
CA ILE A 309 5.77 -1.55 -4.49
C ILE A 309 6.73 -2.30 -5.45
N TYR A 310 7.13 -3.53 -5.10
CA TYR A 310 7.99 -4.33 -5.98
C TYR A 310 7.28 -4.70 -7.27
N VAL A 311 6.00 -5.02 -7.19
CA VAL A 311 5.17 -5.28 -8.38
C VAL A 311 5.11 -4.04 -9.28
N LEU A 312 4.95 -2.85 -8.68
CA LEU A 312 4.94 -1.58 -9.42
C LEU A 312 6.28 -1.27 -10.09
N LEU A 313 7.41 -1.57 -9.42
CA LEU A 313 8.75 -1.41 -10.01
C LEU A 313 8.92 -2.28 -11.27
N PHE A 314 8.51 -3.56 -11.19
CA PHE A 314 8.61 -4.50 -12.32
C PHE A 314 7.69 -4.13 -13.46
N ILE A 315 6.45 -3.77 -13.19
CA ILE A 315 5.49 -3.30 -14.18
C ILE A 315 6.01 -2.04 -14.88
N SER A 316 6.50 -1.06 -14.12
CA SER A 316 7.03 0.19 -14.67
C SER A 316 8.20 -0.04 -15.60
N TYR A 317 9.11 -0.95 -15.21
CA TYR A 317 10.24 -1.32 -16.06
C TYR A 317 9.78 -1.95 -17.37
N MET A 318 8.93 -2.96 -17.29
CA MET A 318 8.41 -3.68 -18.47
C MET A 318 7.72 -2.72 -19.43
N VAL A 319 6.87 -1.88 -18.89
CA VAL A 319 6.05 -0.94 -19.61
C VAL A 319 6.89 0.04 -20.43
N VAL A 320 7.80 0.75 -19.80
CA VAL A 320 8.64 1.74 -20.50
C VAL A 320 9.57 1.04 -21.47
N SER A 321 10.13 -0.12 -21.12
CA SER A 321 11.01 -0.86 -22.01
C SER A 321 10.30 -1.31 -23.28
N ILE A 322 9.10 -1.88 -23.17
CA ILE A 322 8.28 -2.26 -24.34
C ILE A 322 7.94 -1.02 -25.17
N THR A 323 7.53 0.09 -24.54
CA THR A 323 7.20 1.32 -25.25
C THR A 323 8.40 1.85 -26.04
N LYS A 324 9.60 1.87 -25.43
CA LYS A 324 10.83 2.30 -26.11
C LYS A 324 11.17 1.43 -27.32
N GLU A 325 11.13 0.12 -27.17
CA GLU A 325 11.40 -0.80 -28.27
C GLU A 325 10.43 -0.60 -29.43
N CYS A 326 9.20 -0.40 -29.08
CA CYS A 326 8.16 -0.15 -30.03
C CYS A 326 8.34 1.17 -30.80
N LEU A 327 8.79 2.22 -30.15
CA LEU A 327 9.10 3.50 -30.79
C LEU A 327 10.26 3.39 -31.80
N HIS A 328 11.20 2.45 -31.58
CA HIS A 328 12.33 2.25 -32.48
C HIS A 328 11.98 1.43 -33.74
N VAL A 329 11.01 0.49 -33.67
CA VAL A 329 10.75 -0.47 -34.75
C VAL A 329 9.58 -0.07 -35.66
N GLN A 330 8.47 0.36 -35.11
CA GLN A 330 7.29 0.84 -35.89
C GLN A 330 6.35 1.64 -34.94
N LYS A 331 6.41 2.95 -35.01
CA LYS A 331 5.71 3.86 -34.11
C LYS A 331 4.23 3.57 -33.86
N GLN A 332 3.46 3.18 -34.86
CA GLN A 332 2.01 3.02 -34.74
C GLN A 332 1.59 1.67 -34.11
N LEU A 333 2.17 0.57 -34.56
CA LEU A 333 1.86 -0.78 -34.04
C LEU A 333 2.29 -0.92 -32.58
N ALA A 334 3.25 -0.22 -32.21
CA ALA A 334 3.89 -0.13 -30.92
C ALA A 334 3.08 0.62 -29.86
N LEU A 335 2.60 1.79 -30.22
CA LEU A 335 1.62 2.53 -29.40
C LEU A 335 0.38 1.68 -29.15
N PHE A 336 -0.09 0.96 -30.16
CA PHE A 336 -1.24 0.08 -30.03
C PHE A 336 -0.96 -1.10 -29.09
N ARG A 337 0.18 -1.80 -29.23
CA ARG A 337 0.56 -2.91 -28.34
C ARG A 337 0.76 -2.46 -26.90
N SER A 338 1.44 -1.34 -26.70
CA SER A 338 1.59 -0.75 -25.36
C SER A 338 0.22 -0.40 -24.77
N PHE A 339 -0.65 0.24 -25.52
CA PHE A 339 -1.99 0.61 -25.10
C PHE A 339 -2.83 -0.62 -24.74
N VAL A 340 -2.81 -1.69 -25.54
CA VAL A 340 -3.55 -2.93 -25.26
C VAL A 340 -3.03 -3.65 -24.01
N LEU A 341 -1.71 -3.63 -23.73
CA LEU A 341 -1.15 -4.20 -22.51
C LEU A 341 -1.45 -3.35 -21.27
N PHE A 342 -1.54 -2.04 -21.43
CA PHE A 342 -1.75 -1.08 -20.34
C PHE A 342 -3.20 -0.90 -19.95
N LEU A 343 -4.09 -0.90 -20.93
CA LEU A 343 -5.49 -0.57 -20.72
C LEU A 343 -6.16 -1.48 -19.67
N PRO A 344 -6.02 -2.81 -19.68
CA PRO A 344 -6.59 -3.67 -18.65
C PRO A 344 -5.99 -3.43 -17.27
N LEU A 345 -4.67 -3.18 -17.18
CA LEU A 345 -3.99 -2.88 -15.93
C LEU A 345 -4.43 -1.53 -15.37
N LEU A 346 -4.49 -0.52 -16.22
CA LEU A 346 -4.95 0.82 -15.89
C LEU A 346 -6.42 0.80 -15.45
N ILE A 347 -7.29 0.10 -16.17
CA ILE A 347 -8.71 -0.06 -15.83
C ILE A 347 -8.85 -0.78 -14.49
N SER A 348 -8.12 -1.87 -14.26
CA SER A 348 -8.16 -2.60 -12.98
C SER A 348 -7.72 -1.73 -11.81
N LEU A 349 -6.63 -0.99 -11.95
CA LEU A 349 -6.12 -0.10 -10.92
C LEU A 349 -7.05 1.09 -10.66
N LEU A 350 -7.55 1.72 -11.72
CA LEU A 350 -8.51 2.84 -11.61
C LEU A 350 -9.86 2.37 -11.07
N PHE A 351 -10.34 1.21 -11.50
CA PHE A 351 -11.62 0.67 -11.04
C PHE A 351 -11.61 0.39 -9.55
N ASN A 352 -10.58 -0.28 -9.05
CA ASN A 352 -10.49 -0.61 -7.63
C ASN A 352 -10.29 0.62 -6.75
N THR A 353 -9.44 1.57 -7.14
CA THR A 353 -9.04 2.68 -6.27
C THR A 353 -9.94 3.90 -6.44
N MET A 354 -10.23 4.29 -7.68
CA MET A 354 -10.91 5.56 -7.95
C MET A 354 -12.42 5.43 -8.19
N ILE A 355 -12.87 4.32 -8.77
CA ILE A 355 -14.29 4.15 -9.11
C ILE A 355 -15.05 3.47 -7.97
N ARG A 356 -14.57 2.32 -7.48
CA ARG A 356 -15.21 1.59 -6.39
C ARG A 356 -15.27 2.38 -5.09
N ASN A 357 -14.18 3.06 -4.75
CA ASN A 357 -14.04 3.83 -3.51
C ASN A 357 -14.22 5.35 -3.72
N ARG A 358 -14.80 5.78 -4.84
CA ARG A 358 -14.89 7.22 -5.17
C ARG A 358 -15.52 8.06 -4.06
N VAL A 359 -16.51 7.53 -3.35
CA VAL A 359 -17.21 8.26 -2.28
C VAL A 359 -16.25 8.64 -1.15
N LYS A 360 -15.27 7.79 -0.84
CA LYS A 360 -14.25 8.05 0.19
C LYS A 360 -13.32 9.21 -0.19
N TYR A 361 -13.03 9.39 -1.48
CA TYR A 361 -11.95 10.28 -1.94
C TYR A 361 -12.45 11.51 -2.70
N PHE A 362 -13.66 11.48 -3.26
CA PHE A 362 -14.20 12.57 -4.07
C PHE A 362 -15.46 13.18 -3.43
N PRO A 363 -15.60 14.51 -3.53
CA PRO A 363 -14.62 15.50 -3.94
C PRO A 363 -13.46 15.63 -2.95
N TYR A 364 -12.28 16.10 -3.41
CA TYR A 364 -11.20 16.45 -2.50
C TYR A 364 -11.58 17.70 -1.68
N THR A 365 -11.40 17.60 -0.38
CA THR A 365 -11.61 18.70 0.58
C THR A 365 -10.31 18.92 1.37
N SER A 366 -10.04 20.17 1.73
CA SER A 366 -8.80 20.56 2.39
C SER A 366 -9.06 21.25 3.74
N VAL A 367 -8.00 21.34 4.55
CA VAL A 367 -8.04 22.06 5.84
C VAL A 367 -8.36 23.55 5.68
N PHE A 368 -8.27 24.10 4.46
CA PHE A 368 -8.57 25.49 4.18
C PHE A 368 -10.06 25.76 3.93
N ASN A 369 -10.79 24.83 3.27
CA ASN A 369 -12.21 25.00 3.01
C ASN A 369 -13.12 24.19 3.97
N ARG A 370 -12.57 23.15 4.62
CA ARG A 370 -13.25 22.29 5.63
C ARG A 370 -14.66 21.85 5.26
N GLU A 371 -14.92 21.66 3.98
CA GLU A 371 -16.24 21.26 3.50
C GLU A 371 -16.57 19.84 3.96
N ILE A 372 -17.75 19.64 4.53
CA ILE A 372 -18.27 18.33 4.94
C ILE A 372 -19.10 17.76 3.79
N VAL A 373 -18.63 16.64 3.24
CA VAL A 373 -19.32 15.96 2.13
C VAL A 373 -20.30 14.92 2.69
N ALA A 374 -21.58 15.25 2.74
CA ALA A 374 -22.63 14.44 3.35
C ALA A 374 -22.62 12.97 2.87
N LYS A 375 -22.43 12.70 1.57
CA LYS A 375 -22.36 11.34 1.04
C LYS A 375 -21.17 10.54 1.61
N ARG A 376 -20.03 11.19 1.85
CA ARG A 376 -18.86 10.55 2.47
C ARG A 376 -19.12 10.23 3.93
N GLU A 377 -19.66 11.17 4.67
CA GLU A 377 -20.01 10.97 6.08
C GLU A 377 -21.01 9.81 6.25
N LEU A 378 -22.06 9.78 5.45
CA LEU A 378 -23.03 8.66 5.46
C LEU A 378 -22.35 7.32 5.14
N TYR A 379 -21.46 7.27 4.15
CA TYR A 379 -20.72 6.06 3.79
C TYR A 379 -19.83 5.57 4.94
N VAL A 380 -19.09 6.47 5.56
CA VAL A 380 -18.19 6.15 6.68
C VAL A 380 -18.97 5.71 7.91
N HIS A 381 -20.16 6.26 8.14
CA HIS A 381 -21.02 5.90 9.27
C HIS A 381 -21.86 4.65 9.06
N SER A 382 -22.09 4.22 7.82
CA SER A 382 -22.81 2.99 7.50
C SER A 382 -21.97 1.73 7.59
N GLU A 383 -20.63 1.86 7.70
CA GLU A 383 -19.79 0.69 7.96
C GLU A 383 -19.98 0.22 9.44
N PRO A 384 -20.00 -1.10 9.73
CA PRO A 384 -20.39 -1.66 11.04
C PRO A 384 -19.57 -1.20 12.27
N MET A 385 -18.48 -0.46 12.06
CA MET A 385 -17.67 0.15 13.12
C MET A 385 -18.03 1.60 13.47
N ALA A 386 -19.18 2.09 13.03
CA ALA A 386 -19.55 3.52 13.07
C ALA A 386 -20.16 4.01 14.39
N SER A 387 -20.23 3.20 15.45
CA SER A 387 -20.86 3.60 16.72
C SER A 387 -20.15 4.76 17.47
N TYR A 388 -19.01 5.23 16.97
CA TYR A 388 -18.17 6.21 17.68
C TYR A 388 -18.41 7.69 17.35
N SER A 389 -19.27 8.08 16.43
CA SER A 389 -19.16 9.46 15.91
C SER A 389 -20.39 10.34 15.89
N VAL A 390 -21.53 9.88 16.30
CA VAL A 390 -22.76 10.70 16.21
C VAL A 390 -22.82 11.81 17.26
N ALA A 391 -22.14 11.66 18.39
CA ALA A 391 -22.23 12.58 19.51
C ALA A 391 -21.49 13.93 19.34
N ASN A 392 -20.49 14.02 18.44
CA ASN A 392 -19.59 15.18 18.40
C ASN A 392 -19.55 15.90 17.03
N ARG A 393 -20.70 16.07 16.35
CA ARG A 393 -20.76 16.74 15.04
C ARG A 393 -20.36 18.22 15.02
N ASN A 394 -20.39 18.91 16.15
CA ASN A 394 -20.27 20.37 16.24
C ASN A 394 -18.98 20.88 16.93
N GLN A 395 -18.05 20.04 17.33
CA GLN A 395 -16.90 20.47 18.14
C GLN A 395 -15.57 20.62 17.38
N TYR A 396 -15.52 20.34 16.05
CA TYR A 396 -14.22 20.36 15.34
C TYR A 396 -14.22 21.28 14.12
#